data_3050e26b5f51e256aa6538e47aae0865
#
_entry.id   3050e26b5f51e256aa6538e47aae0865
#
_cell.length_a   1.000
_cell.length_b   1.000
_cell.length_c   1.000
_cell.angle_alpha   90.00
_cell.angle_beta   90.00
_cell.angle_gamma   90.00
#
_symmetry.space_group_name_H-M   'P 1'
#
loop_
_entity.id
_entity.type
_entity.pdbx_description
1 polymer ?
#
loop_
_entity_poly.entity_id
_entity_poly.type
_entity_poly.pdbx_seq_one_letter_code
_entity_poly.pdbx_strand_id
1 'polypeptide(L)'
;MFKTRKIQRRANEIYSQIRKENAIITIIGESYYDSAYRINFYIDGKCYQARITDDSLPVRPGTTEETNSTEIASFAACVIASKEYGRYPEKYIKTYNKCELI
;
A
#
# COMPACT_ATOMS: atom_id res chain seq x y z
N MET A 1 14.38 1.04 -15.53
CA MET A 1 15.34 1.47 -14.53
C MET A 1 15.06 2.85 -13.96
N PHE A 2 14.95 3.86 -14.79
CA PHE A 2 14.68 5.23 -14.30
C PHE A 2 13.39 5.35 -13.51
N LYS A 3 12.31 4.71 -13.99
CA LYS A 3 11.03 4.73 -13.28
C LYS A 3 11.12 4.07 -11.91
N THR A 4 11.91 3.01 -11.78
CA THR A 4 12.11 2.32 -10.51
C THR A 4 12.73 3.23 -9.47
N ARG A 5 13.77 3.96 -9.84
CA ARG A 5 14.43 4.91 -8.93
C ARG A 5 13.52 6.07 -8.54
N LYS A 6 12.76 6.59 -9.51
CA LYS A 6 11.80 7.66 -9.25
C LYS A 6 10.70 7.20 -8.31
N ILE A 7 10.19 5.99 -8.51
CA ILE A 7 9.17 5.42 -7.65
C ILE A 7 9.71 5.23 -6.23
N GLN A 8 10.92 4.69 -6.10
CA GLN A 8 11.54 4.49 -4.80
C GLN A 8 11.76 5.82 -4.06
N ARG A 9 12.24 6.82 -4.76
CA ARG A 9 12.42 8.16 -4.20
C ARG A 9 11.10 8.76 -3.77
N ARG A 10 10.08 8.65 -4.62
CA ARG A 10 8.75 9.17 -4.32
C ARG A 10 8.12 8.43 -3.14
N ALA A 11 8.29 7.11 -3.09
CA ALA A 11 7.82 6.30 -1.96
C ALA A 11 8.48 6.75 -0.65
N ASN A 12 9.78 7.00 -0.67
CA ASN A 12 10.50 7.48 0.52
C ASN A 12 9.98 8.84 0.98
N GLU A 13 9.69 9.75 0.04
CA GLU A 13 9.11 11.05 0.37
C GLU A 13 7.72 10.90 1.02
N ILE A 14 6.87 10.07 0.42
CA ILE A 14 5.52 9.84 0.93
C ILE A 14 5.56 9.17 2.30
N TYR A 15 6.43 8.19 2.46
CA TYR A 15 6.62 7.51 3.74
C TYR A 15 7.02 8.51 4.83
N SER A 16 8.01 9.34 4.53
CA SER A 16 8.49 10.36 5.47
C SER A 16 7.37 11.32 5.85
N GLN A 17 6.56 11.72 4.88
CA GLN A 17 5.43 12.62 5.11
C GLN A 17 4.39 11.97 6.03
N ILE A 18 4.01 10.73 5.73
CA ILE A 18 3.05 9.97 6.55
C ILE A 18 3.53 9.89 8.00
N ARG A 19 4.79 9.55 8.19
CA ARG A 19 5.38 9.40 9.54
C ARG A 19 5.50 10.75 10.25
N LYS A 20 5.93 11.76 9.55
CA LYS A 20 6.10 13.10 10.12
C LYS A 20 4.78 13.70 10.58
N GLU A 21 3.74 13.54 9.79
CA GLU A 21 2.41 14.06 10.11
C GLU A 21 1.62 13.13 11.02
N ASN A 22 2.17 11.97 11.33
CA ASN A 22 1.48 10.93 12.10
C ASN A 22 0.12 10.59 11.50
N ALA A 23 0.07 10.53 10.16
CA ALA A 23 -1.16 10.25 9.44
C ALA A 23 -1.65 8.85 9.75
N ILE A 24 -2.95 8.71 9.96
CA ILE A 24 -3.57 7.40 10.18
C ILE A 24 -4.04 6.86 8.83
N ILE A 25 -3.69 5.62 8.58
CA ILE A 25 -4.13 4.92 7.37
C ILE A 25 -5.26 3.99 7.76
N THR A 26 -6.42 4.22 7.20
CA THR A 26 -7.56 3.32 7.37
C THR A 26 -7.48 2.26 6.28
N ILE A 27 -7.37 1.02 6.66
CA ILE A 27 -7.26 -0.11 5.73
C ILE A 27 -8.50 -0.97 5.87
N ILE A 28 -9.16 -1.25 4.75
CA ILE A 28 -10.33 -2.12 4.70
C ILE A 28 -9.98 -3.32 3.84
N GLY A 29 -10.02 -4.51 4.42
CA GLY A 29 -9.85 -5.76 3.68
C GLY A 29 -11.19 -6.23 3.13
N GLU A 30 -11.27 -6.41 1.83
CA GLU A 30 -12.44 -6.98 1.18
C GLU A 30 -12.35 -8.51 1.16
N SER A 31 -13.45 -9.17 0.83
CA SER A 31 -13.47 -10.62 0.76
C SER A 31 -12.56 -11.16 -0.36
N TYR A 32 -12.16 -12.42 -0.23
CA TYR A 32 -11.33 -13.09 -1.22
C TYR A 32 -12.02 -13.16 -2.59
N TYR A 33 -11.22 -12.93 -3.61
CA TYR A 33 -11.65 -12.97 -4.99
C TYR A 33 -10.48 -13.51 -5.83
N ASP A 34 -10.68 -14.61 -6.54
CA ASP A 34 -9.64 -15.28 -7.37
C ASP A 34 -8.33 -15.52 -6.62
N SER A 35 -8.42 -16.12 -5.43
CA SER A 35 -7.26 -16.41 -4.58
C SER A 35 -6.54 -15.16 -4.09
N ALA A 36 -7.18 -14.03 -4.18
CA ALA A 36 -6.66 -12.76 -3.71
C ALA A 36 -7.77 -11.96 -3.06
N TYR A 37 -7.41 -10.99 -2.28
CA TYR A 37 -8.36 -10.03 -1.76
C TYR A 37 -7.90 -8.61 -2.04
N ARG A 38 -8.82 -7.69 -1.99
CA ARG A 38 -8.56 -6.27 -2.18
C ARG A 38 -8.44 -5.59 -0.84
N ILE A 39 -7.53 -4.64 -0.77
CA ILE A 39 -7.48 -3.73 0.36
C ILE A 39 -7.65 -2.30 -0.16
N ASN A 40 -8.34 -1.50 0.62
CA ASN A 40 -8.50 -0.08 0.34
C ASN A 40 -7.77 0.69 1.42
N PHE A 41 -6.92 1.63 0.99
CA PHE A 41 -6.26 2.55 1.91
C PHE A 41 -6.91 3.91 1.81
N TYR A 42 -7.26 4.49 2.94
CA TYR A 42 -7.74 5.87 2.99
C TYR A 42 -6.72 6.70 3.76
N ILE A 43 -6.11 7.64 3.06
CA ILE A 43 -5.11 8.55 3.62
C ILE A 43 -5.51 9.95 3.21
N ASP A 44 -5.79 10.83 4.19
CA ASP A 44 -6.21 12.21 3.94
C ASP A 44 -7.39 12.29 2.96
N GLY A 45 -8.36 11.40 3.10
CA GLY A 45 -9.56 11.37 2.26
C GLY A 45 -9.35 10.79 0.86
N LYS A 46 -8.15 10.40 0.51
CA LYS A 46 -7.86 9.73 -0.77
C LYS A 46 -7.90 8.22 -0.59
N CYS A 47 -8.50 7.54 -1.53
CA CYS A 47 -8.59 6.08 -1.53
C CYS A 47 -7.64 5.49 -2.55
N TYR A 48 -6.87 4.50 -2.14
CA TYR A 48 -6.00 3.70 -2.99
C TYR A 48 -6.36 2.24 -2.80
N GLN A 49 -6.32 1.48 -3.87
CA GLN A 49 -6.65 0.05 -3.83
C GLN A 49 -5.46 -0.78 -4.27
N ALA A 50 -5.28 -1.90 -3.61
CA ALA A 50 -4.28 -2.89 -3.99
C ALA A 50 -4.87 -4.29 -3.89
N ARG A 51 -4.37 -5.19 -4.72
CA ARG A 51 -4.76 -6.60 -4.69
C ARG A 51 -3.66 -7.39 -4.02
N ILE A 52 -4.03 -8.15 -3.01
CA ILE A 52 -3.09 -8.93 -2.21
C ILE A 52 -3.38 -10.41 -2.38
N THR A 53 -2.38 -11.18 -2.76
CA THR A 53 -2.51 -12.63 -2.95
C THR A 53 -1.85 -13.44 -1.85
N ASP A 54 -1.35 -12.77 -0.81
CA ASP A 54 -0.66 -13.43 0.27
C ASP A 54 -1.07 -12.78 1.60
N ASP A 55 -1.03 -13.54 2.67
CA ASP A 55 -1.51 -13.13 3.99
C ASP A 55 -0.47 -12.37 4.82
N SER A 56 0.53 -11.78 4.18
CA SER A 56 1.58 -11.06 4.89
C SER A 56 1.10 -9.76 5.55
N LEU A 57 -0.03 -9.22 5.10
CA LEU A 57 -0.59 -8.01 5.70
C LEU A 57 -1.41 -8.34 6.93
N PRO A 58 -1.41 -7.46 7.94
CA PRO A 58 -2.16 -7.69 9.18
C PRO A 58 -3.68 -7.55 9.04
N VAL A 59 -4.15 -7.01 7.91
CA VAL A 59 -5.58 -6.82 7.68
C VAL A 59 -6.14 -7.99 6.90
N ARG A 60 -7.16 -8.63 7.45
CA ARG A 60 -7.82 -9.77 6.81
C ARG A 60 -9.09 -9.31 6.08
N PRO A 61 -9.57 -10.11 5.09
CA PRO A 61 -10.84 -9.79 4.42
C PRO A 61 -11.98 -9.64 5.43
N GLY A 62 -12.82 -8.65 5.20
CA GLY A 62 -13.96 -8.35 6.07
C GLY A 62 -13.61 -7.56 7.33
N THR A 63 -12.37 -7.10 7.47
CA THR A 63 -11.95 -6.31 8.64
C THR A 63 -11.50 -4.91 8.22
N THR A 64 -11.52 -4.02 9.19
CA THR A 64 -11.01 -2.65 9.02
C THR A 64 -10.02 -2.38 10.15
N GLU A 65 -8.91 -1.76 9.81
CA GLU A 65 -7.89 -1.39 10.78
C GLU A 65 -7.40 0.03 10.50
N GLU A 66 -7.24 0.79 11.55
CA GLU A 66 -6.62 2.12 11.49
C GLU A 66 -5.26 2.02 12.15
N THR A 67 -4.22 2.44 11.43
CA THR A 67 -2.85 2.27 11.93
C THR A 67 -1.90 3.28 11.30
N ASN A 68 -0.83 3.55 12.02
CA ASN A 68 0.32 4.28 11.51
C ASN A 68 1.59 3.44 11.72
N SER A 69 1.46 2.12 11.58
CA SER A 69 2.62 1.25 11.71
C SER A 69 3.63 1.48 10.57
N THR A 70 4.89 1.22 10.86
CA THR A 70 5.97 1.36 9.87
C THR A 70 5.71 0.51 8.63
N GLU A 71 5.25 -0.73 8.82
CA GLU A 71 4.97 -1.64 7.71
C GLU A 71 3.87 -1.11 6.80
N ILE A 72 2.77 -0.69 7.39
CA ILE A 72 1.62 -0.20 6.63
C ILE A 72 1.95 1.13 5.95
N ALA A 73 2.63 2.03 6.64
CA ALA A 73 3.04 3.30 6.05
C ALA A 73 3.98 3.08 4.85
N SER A 74 4.92 2.15 4.98
CA SER A 74 5.84 1.80 3.89
C SER A 74 5.08 1.20 2.70
N PHE A 75 4.19 0.27 2.96
CA PHE A 75 3.38 -0.35 1.92
C PHE A 75 2.49 0.68 1.21
N ALA A 76 1.79 1.50 1.98
CA ALA A 76 0.92 2.54 1.42
C ALA A 76 1.72 3.54 0.58
N ALA A 77 2.88 3.96 1.05
CA ALA A 77 3.74 4.86 0.31
C ALA A 77 4.15 4.28 -1.05
N CYS A 78 4.50 3.00 -1.07
CA CYS A 78 4.87 2.32 -2.31
C CYS A 78 3.67 2.17 -3.26
N VAL A 79 2.49 1.86 -2.74
CA VAL A 79 1.27 1.78 -3.55
C VAL A 79 0.97 3.12 -4.20
N ILE A 80 1.04 4.21 -3.44
CA ILE A 80 0.77 5.55 -3.94
C ILE A 80 1.79 5.95 -5.01
N ALA A 81 3.08 5.78 -4.71
CA ALA A 81 4.14 6.12 -5.65
C ALA A 81 4.04 5.30 -6.94
N SER A 82 3.77 4.01 -6.82
CA SER A 82 3.63 3.13 -7.99
C SER A 82 2.43 3.52 -8.84
N LYS A 83 1.34 3.90 -8.21
CA LYS A 83 0.15 4.37 -8.93
C LYS A 83 0.42 5.65 -9.70
N GLU A 84 1.16 6.58 -9.10
CA GLU A 84 1.55 7.83 -9.78
C GLU A 84 2.36 7.56 -11.04
N TYR A 85 3.16 6.51 -11.05
CA TYR A 85 4.02 6.15 -12.18
C TYR A 85 3.48 4.99 -13.01
N GLY A 86 2.27 4.50 -12.71
CA GLY A 86 1.66 3.40 -13.47
C GLY A 86 2.38 2.06 -13.33
N ARG A 87 2.96 1.77 -12.16
CA ARG A 87 3.71 0.54 -11.90
C ARG A 87 3.06 -0.24 -10.75
N TYR A 88 3.33 -1.55 -10.72
CA TYR A 88 2.84 -2.41 -9.65
C TYR A 88 3.76 -2.31 -8.43
N PRO A 89 3.20 -2.16 -7.23
CA PRO A 89 4.02 -1.98 -6.03
C PRO A 89 4.87 -3.19 -5.68
N GLU A 90 4.45 -4.41 -6.01
CA GLU A 90 5.20 -5.62 -5.68
C GLU A 90 6.62 -5.66 -6.23
N LYS A 91 6.91 -4.89 -7.25
CA LYS A 91 8.26 -4.78 -7.81
C LYS A 91 9.21 -4.00 -6.91
N TYR A 92 8.66 -3.25 -5.98
CA TYR A 92 9.40 -2.31 -5.14
C TYR A 92 9.24 -2.57 -3.66
N ILE A 93 8.33 -3.48 -3.29
CA ILE A 93 7.99 -3.78 -1.90
C ILE A 93 8.40 -5.23 -1.62
N LYS A 94 9.57 -5.40 -1.04
CA LYS A 94 10.08 -6.75 -0.75
C LYS A 94 9.30 -7.45 0.35
N THR A 95 8.69 -6.67 1.24
CA THR A 95 7.95 -7.19 2.39
C THR A 95 6.58 -7.77 2.01
N TYR A 96 6.00 -7.25 0.93
CA TYR A 96 4.65 -7.62 0.52
C TYR A 96 4.71 -8.23 -0.87
N ASN A 97 4.67 -9.54 -0.92
CA ASN A 97 4.68 -10.27 -2.19
C ASN A 97 3.30 -10.26 -2.84
N LYS A 98 3.28 -10.38 -4.16
CA LYS A 98 2.04 -10.55 -4.94
C LYS A 98 1.02 -9.45 -4.69
N CYS A 99 1.49 -8.22 -4.56
CA CYS A 99 0.67 -7.04 -4.39
C CYS A 99 0.63 -6.28 -5.70
N GLU A 100 -0.55 -5.86 -6.14
CA GLU A 100 -0.68 -5.08 -7.38
C GLU A 100 -1.69 -3.97 -7.22
N LEU A 101 -1.56 -2.92 -8.03
CA LEU A 101 -2.53 -1.84 -8.09
C LEU A 101 -3.78 -2.30 -8.85
N ILE A 102 -4.91 -1.83 -8.40
CA ILE A 102 -6.19 -2.10 -9.04
C ILE A 102 -6.70 -0.84 -9.74
#